data_e5ada82e957e723c707d63118800080a
#
_entry.id   e5ada82e957e723c707d63118800080a
#
_cell.length_a   1.000
_cell.length_b   1.000
_cell.length_c   1.000
_cell.angle_alpha   90.00
_cell.angle_beta   90.00
_cell.angle_gamma   90.00
#
_symmetry.space_group_name_H-M   'P 1'
#
loop_
_entity.id
_entity.type
_entity.pdbx_description
1 polymer ?
#
loop_
_entity_poly.entity_id
_entity_poly.type
_entity_poly.pdbx_seq_one_letter_code
_entity_poly.pdbx_strand_id
1 'polypeptide(L)'
;MANTASRRWGWQGPRWLRAQPTSDLVTIALFGALSYVVAGVLQVVGHGVSALLGPFAPLLTGLPDDALRACLLATLLTLLPRPGVAALATVTGALLRGLTLGSFHPVDLLYVGSVVFWLEASLWLVGLTRAPSWRDGSWGARWLRVSLGLGLANVAAVATGLCVAAALYRLYYAAWYVALLLAVPGFLYVAIGCAVAVDLAASLRRVAT
;
A
#
# COMPACT_ATOMS: atom_id res chain seq x y z
N MET A 1 -40.76 23.60 32.77
CA MET A 1 -40.78 22.98 31.44
C MET A 1 -39.35 22.54 31.10
N ALA A 2 -39.04 21.27 31.29
CA ALA A 2 -37.70 20.71 31.16
C ALA A 2 -37.45 20.32 29.71
N ASN A 3 -36.46 20.95 29.09
CA ASN A 3 -36.06 20.68 27.74
C ASN A 3 -35.10 19.44 27.75
N THR A 4 -35.66 18.27 27.58
CA THR A 4 -34.93 17.01 27.43
C THR A 4 -34.28 16.98 26.06
N ALA A 5 -33.05 17.54 25.95
CA ALA A 5 -32.21 17.40 24.80
C ALA A 5 -31.90 15.91 24.60
N SER A 6 -32.54 15.30 23.62
CA SER A 6 -32.27 13.97 23.13
C SER A 6 -30.79 13.87 22.74
N ARG A 7 -29.99 13.20 23.58
CA ARG A 7 -28.64 12.77 23.22
C ARG A 7 -28.77 11.79 22.05
N ARG A 8 -28.67 12.27 20.84
CA ARG A 8 -28.46 11.41 19.68
C ARG A 8 -27.14 10.67 19.90
N TRP A 9 -27.24 9.39 20.11
CA TRP A 9 -26.11 8.46 20.08
C TRP A 9 -25.57 8.43 18.64
N GLY A 10 -24.91 9.50 18.22
CA GLY A 10 -24.15 9.51 16.98
C GLY A 10 -22.85 8.75 17.21
N TRP A 11 -22.66 7.64 16.54
CA TRP A 11 -21.38 6.96 16.48
C TRP A 11 -20.31 7.96 16.00
N GLN A 12 -19.48 8.40 16.93
CA GLN A 12 -18.41 9.35 16.64
C GLN A 12 -17.18 8.54 16.22
N GLY A 13 -17.13 8.13 14.96
CA GLY A 13 -15.96 7.49 14.41
C GLY A 13 -14.65 8.25 14.70
N PRO A 14 -13.49 7.61 14.57
CA PRO A 14 -12.19 8.20 14.87
C PRO A 14 -12.05 9.58 14.22
N ARG A 15 -11.44 10.54 14.92
CA ARG A 15 -11.30 11.95 14.48
C ARG A 15 -10.69 12.10 13.08
N TRP A 16 -9.81 11.20 12.69
CA TRP A 16 -9.15 11.18 11.38
C TRP A 16 -10.11 10.81 10.22
N LEU A 17 -11.14 9.98 10.46
CA LEU A 17 -12.20 9.69 9.47
C LEU A 17 -13.15 10.87 9.25
N ARG A 18 -13.42 11.65 10.31
CA ARG A 18 -14.33 12.82 10.25
C ARG A 18 -13.71 14.03 9.55
N ALA A 19 -12.39 14.09 9.46
CA ALA A 19 -11.67 15.23 8.90
C ALA A 19 -11.46 15.13 7.38
N GLN A 20 -11.95 14.06 6.71
CA GLN A 20 -11.72 13.88 5.28
C GLN A 20 -12.95 14.35 4.49
N PRO A 21 -12.81 15.32 3.57
CA PRO A 21 -13.88 15.71 2.65
C PRO A 21 -14.25 14.52 1.75
N THR A 22 -15.50 14.49 1.29
CA THR A 22 -16.02 13.39 0.46
C THR A 22 -15.19 13.17 -0.82
N SER A 23 -14.64 14.24 -1.40
CA SER A 23 -13.73 14.18 -2.54
C SER A 23 -12.49 13.36 -2.28
N ASP A 24 -11.90 13.49 -1.08
CA ASP A 24 -10.71 12.72 -0.70
C ASP A 24 -11.04 11.24 -0.56
N LEU A 25 -12.21 10.90 0.04
CA LEU A 25 -12.67 9.52 0.15
C LEU A 25 -12.90 8.87 -1.22
N VAL A 26 -13.50 9.61 -2.16
CA VAL A 26 -13.67 9.15 -3.55
C VAL A 26 -12.31 8.90 -4.21
N THR A 27 -11.37 9.81 -4.03
CA THR A 27 -10.01 9.65 -4.57
C THR A 27 -9.33 8.42 -3.99
N ILE A 28 -9.39 8.22 -2.67
CA ILE A 28 -8.82 7.05 -1.99
C ILE A 28 -9.45 5.75 -2.52
N ALA A 29 -10.77 5.73 -2.65
CA ALA A 29 -11.49 4.56 -3.16
C ALA A 29 -11.11 4.25 -4.61
N LEU A 30 -10.97 5.27 -5.47
CA LEU A 30 -10.52 5.11 -6.85
C LEU A 30 -9.11 4.51 -6.93
N PHE A 31 -8.16 5.02 -6.14
CA PHE A 31 -6.81 4.46 -6.09
C PHE A 31 -6.79 3.03 -5.55
N GLY A 32 -7.62 2.71 -4.55
CA GLY A 32 -7.79 1.35 -4.04
C GLY A 32 -8.36 0.40 -5.10
N ALA A 33 -9.40 0.84 -5.83
CA ALA A 33 -10.00 0.06 -6.91
C ALA A 33 -9.02 -0.13 -8.08
N LEU A 34 -8.28 0.92 -8.46
CA LEU A 34 -7.27 0.84 -9.51
C LEU A 34 -6.15 -0.14 -9.12
N SER A 35 -5.68 -0.08 -7.89
CA SER A 35 -4.68 -1.03 -7.38
C SER A 35 -5.18 -2.48 -7.45
N TYR A 36 -6.46 -2.72 -7.15
CA TYR A 36 -7.08 -4.04 -7.27
C TYR A 36 -7.12 -4.52 -8.73
N VAL A 37 -7.55 -3.68 -9.66
CA VAL A 37 -7.63 -4.04 -11.10
C VAL A 37 -6.24 -4.35 -11.65
N VAL A 38 -5.26 -3.50 -11.35
CA VAL A 38 -3.86 -3.71 -11.76
C VAL A 38 -3.32 -5.03 -11.21
N ALA A 39 -3.48 -5.27 -9.91
CA ALA A 39 -3.05 -6.53 -9.29
C ALA A 39 -3.73 -7.75 -9.91
N GLY A 40 -5.03 -7.67 -10.23
CA GLY A 40 -5.78 -8.74 -10.90
C GLY A 40 -5.23 -9.08 -12.28
N VAL A 41 -4.98 -8.08 -13.12
CA VAL A 41 -4.39 -8.27 -14.45
C VAL A 41 -3.00 -8.89 -14.35
N LEU A 42 -2.16 -8.36 -13.46
CA LEU A 42 -0.79 -8.85 -13.29
C LEU A 42 -0.75 -10.26 -12.69
N GLN A 43 -1.71 -10.63 -11.86
CA GLN A 43 -1.82 -11.97 -11.31
C GLN A 43 -2.09 -13.02 -12.42
N VAL A 44 -2.95 -12.70 -13.40
CA VAL A 44 -3.21 -13.58 -14.54
C VAL A 44 -1.93 -13.82 -15.35
N VAL A 45 -1.19 -12.75 -15.66
CA VAL A 45 0.11 -12.83 -16.35
C VAL A 45 1.12 -13.60 -15.49
N GLY A 46 1.15 -13.33 -14.19
CA GLY A 46 2.06 -13.95 -13.22
C GLY A 46 1.89 -15.47 -13.13
N HIS A 47 0.66 -15.98 -13.19
CA HIS A 47 0.42 -17.43 -13.18
C HIS A 47 1.07 -18.14 -14.38
N GLY A 48 1.01 -17.54 -15.58
CA GLY A 48 1.69 -18.08 -16.76
C GLY A 48 3.21 -18.10 -16.61
N VAL A 49 3.78 -17.05 -16.07
CA VAL A 49 5.22 -16.93 -15.81
C VAL A 49 5.68 -17.88 -14.71
N SER A 50 4.87 -18.04 -13.66
CA SER A 50 5.19 -18.94 -12.54
C SER A 50 5.30 -20.40 -12.97
N ALA A 51 4.49 -20.83 -13.93
CA ALA A 51 4.56 -22.18 -14.50
C ALA A 51 5.90 -22.45 -15.22
N LEU A 52 6.53 -21.39 -15.76
CA LEU A 52 7.80 -21.53 -16.50
C LEU A 52 9.03 -21.38 -15.60
N LEU A 53 8.97 -20.48 -14.60
CA LEU A 53 10.13 -20.04 -13.83
C LEU A 53 10.18 -20.64 -12.41
N GLY A 54 9.14 -21.34 -11.97
CA GLY A 54 9.11 -21.98 -10.65
C GLY A 54 9.41 -20.99 -9.51
N PRO A 55 10.36 -21.33 -8.60
CA PRO A 55 10.65 -20.51 -7.42
C PRO A 55 11.18 -19.10 -7.72
N PHE A 56 11.68 -18.85 -8.93
CA PHE A 56 12.20 -17.54 -9.35
C PHE A 56 11.12 -16.62 -9.92
N ALA A 57 9.91 -17.12 -10.12
CA ALA A 57 8.80 -16.32 -10.62
C ALA A 57 8.56 -15.03 -9.85
N PRO A 58 8.58 -14.98 -8.49
CA PRO A 58 8.36 -13.76 -7.75
C PRO A 58 9.37 -12.63 -8.05
N LEU A 59 10.59 -12.99 -8.45
CA LEU A 59 11.62 -12.02 -8.83
C LEU A 59 11.32 -11.28 -10.14
N LEU A 60 10.59 -11.92 -11.06
CA LEU A 60 10.25 -11.30 -12.34
C LEU A 60 8.83 -10.73 -12.35
N THR A 61 7.87 -11.47 -11.80
CA THR A 61 6.47 -11.03 -11.74
C THR A 61 6.23 -9.95 -10.69
N GLY A 62 7.07 -9.87 -9.66
CA GLY A 62 7.01 -8.84 -8.63
C GLY A 62 7.33 -7.44 -9.15
N LEU A 63 8.20 -7.31 -10.18
CA LEU A 63 8.57 -5.99 -10.70
C LEU A 63 7.35 -5.15 -11.11
N PRO A 64 6.48 -5.60 -12.02
CA PRO A 64 5.33 -4.79 -12.40
C PRO A 64 4.31 -4.62 -11.27
N ASP A 65 4.08 -5.63 -10.43
CA ASP A 65 3.09 -5.55 -9.35
C ASP A 65 3.55 -4.58 -8.25
N ASP A 66 4.73 -4.79 -7.68
CA ASP A 66 5.24 -3.96 -6.59
C ASP A 66 5.54 -2.52 -7.06
N ALA A 67 6.08 -2.35 -8.28
CA ALA A 67 6.37 -1.03 -8.81
C ALA A 67 5.09 -0.23 -9.11
N LEU A 68 4.07 -0.84 -9.71
CA LEU A 68 2.80 -0.16 -10.00
C LEU A 68 2.01 0.14 -8.72
N ARG A 69 1.97 -0.79 -7.78
CA ARG A 69 1.35 -0.57 -6.47
C ARG A 69 2.04 0.58 -5.73
N ALA A 70 3.38 0.58 -5.69
CA ALA A 70 4.15 1.65 -5.08
C ALA A 70 3.93 2.98 -5.80
N CYS A 71 3.87 2.99 -7.13
CA CYS A 71 3.56 4.18 -7.92
C CYS A 71 2.19 4.76 -7.55
N LEU A 72 1.15 3.94 -7.46
CA LEU A 72 -0.20 4.37 -7.09
C LEU A 72 -0.25 4.92 -5.66
N LEU A 73 0.32 4.20 -4.69
CA LEU A 73 0.35 4.63 -3.28
C LEU A 73 1.18 5.91 -3.11
N ALA A 74 2.34 5.99 -3.75
CA ALA A 74 3.19 7.17 -3.70
C ALA A 74 2.51 8.39 -4.33
N THR A 75 1.81 8.23 -5.46
CA THR A 75 1.01 9.29 -6.08
C THR A 75 -0.11 9.73 -5.15
N LEU A 76 -0.85 8.78 -4.57
CA LEU A 76 -1.92 9.08 -3.60
C LEU A 76 -1.39 9.86 -2.39
N LEU A 77 -0.26 9.43 -1.80
CA LEU A 77 0.38 10.12 -0.66
C LEU A 77 0.87 11.52 -1.02
N THR A 78 1.32 11.74 -2.26
CA THR A 78 1.74 13.08 -2.70
C THR A 78 0.54 14.01 -2.92
N LEU A 79 -0.61 13.48 -3.30
CA LEU A 79 -1.86 14.22 -3.43
C LEU A 79 -2.49 14.48 -2.06
N LEU A 80 -2.58 13.45 -1.22
CA LEU A 80 -3.25 13.44 0.07
C LEU A 80 -2.30 12.96 1.19
N PRO A 81 -1.38 13.81 1.70
CA PRO A 81 -0.40 13.44 2.72
C PRO A 81 -1.00 13.43 4.12
N ARG A 82 -1.94 12.54 4.36
CA ARG A 82 -2.64 12.40 5.65
C ARG A 82 -2.50 10.97 6.17
N PRO A 83 -2.46 10.78 7.49
CA PRO A 83 -2.46 9.45 8.09
C PRO A 83 -3.74 8.69 7.71
N GLY A 84 -3.64 7.39 7.50
CA GLY A 84 -4.75 6.52 7.16
C GLY A 84 -5.13 6.47 5.68
N VAL A 85 -4.64 7.39 4.84
CA VAL A 85 -4.98 7.44 3.39
C VAL A 85 -4.48 6.18 2.68
N ALA A 86 -3.23 5.80 2.89
CA ALA A 86 -2.65 4.61 2.29
C ALA A 86 -3.30 3.33 2.84
N ALA A 87 -3.59 3.30 4.14
CA ALA A 87 -4.32 2.21 4.78
C ALA A 87 -5.71 2.01 4.17
N LEU A 88 -6.49 3.08 4.03
CA LEU A 88 -7.83 3.03 3.44
C LEU A 88 -7.80 2.56 1.98
N ALA A 89 -6.87 3.03 1.17
CA ALA A 89 -6.72 2.57 -0.21
C ALA A 89 -6.39 1.07 -0.27
N THR A 90 -5.46 0.61 0.59
CA THR A 90 -5.09 -0.80 0.68
C THR A 90 -6.25 -1.68 1.14
N VAL A 91 -7.00 -1.26 2.17
CA VAL A 91 -8.19 -1.97 2.67
C VAL A 91 -9.27 -2.02 1.59
N THR A 92 -9.52 -0.91 0.88
CA THR A 92 -10.50 -0.88 -0.23
C THR A 92 -10.15 -1.88 -1.32
N GLY A 93 -8.88 -1.93 -1.75
CA GLY A 93 -8.41 -2.92 -2.73
C GLY A 93 -8.57 -4.36 -2.23
N ALA A 94 -8.25 -4.62 -0.96
CA ALA A 94 -8.40 -5.94 -0.35
C ALA A 94 -9.88 -6.36 -0.22
N LEU A 95 -10.77 -5.44 0.16
CA LEU A 95 -12.22 -5.68 0.21
C LEU A 95 -12.78 -6.01 -1.17
N LEU A 96 -12.42 -5.23 -2.20
CA LEU A 96 -12.84 -5.51 -3.57
C LEU A 96 -12.37 -6.88 -4.02
N ARG A 97 -11.13 -7.27 -3.70
CA ARG A 97 -10.60 -8.60 -4.00
C ARG A 97 -11.41 -9.69 -3.30
N GLY A 98 -11.66 -9.56 -2.00
CA GLY A 98 -12.45 -10.52 -1.23
C GLY A 98 -13.88 -10.68 -1.75
N LEU A 99 -14.54 -9.57 -2.11
CA LEU A 99 -15.91 -9.56 -2.65
C LEU A 99 -15.98 -10.20 -4.06
N THR A 100 -15.01 -9.92 -4.93
CA THR A 100 -15.04 -10.43 -6.31
C THR A 100 -14.60 -11.88 -6.43
N LEU A 101 -13.67 -12.33 -5.59
CA LEU A 101 -13.21 -13.73 -5.58
C LEU A 101 -14.02 -14.62 -4.63
N GLY A 102 -14.94 -14.05 -3.85
CA GLY A 102 -15.79 -14.79 -2.90
C GLY A 102 -15.02 -15.45 -1.75
N SER A 103 -13.77 -15.02 -1.50
CA SER A 103 -12.91 -15.65 -0.50
C SER A 103 -12.40 -14.63 0.52
N PHE A 104 -12.99 -14.65 1.72
CA PHE A 104 -12.44 -13.99 2.90
C PHE A 104 -11.82 -15.03 3.83
N HIS A 105 -10.60 -15.44 3.54
CA HIS A 105 -9.90 -16.36 4.43
C HIS A 105 -9.37 -15.59 5.67
N PRO A 106 -9.47 -16.12 6.89
CA PRO A 106 -8.92 -15.45 8.10
C PRO A 106 -7.44 -15.10 7.96
N VAL A 107 -6.65 -15.93 7.27
CA VAL A 107 -5.23 -15.69 6.99
C VAL A 107 -5.03 -14.46 6.10
N ASP A 108 -5.91 -14.25 5.11
CA ASP A 108 -5.84 -13.07 4.23
C ASP A 108 -6.13 -11.79 5.01
N LEU A 109 -7.09 -11.84 5.95
CA LEU A 109 -7.38 -10.69 6.83
C LEU A 109 -6.21 -10.35 7.75
N LEU A 110 -5.54 -11.36 8.32
CA LEU A 110 -4.33 -11.17 9.12
C LEU A 110 -3.19 -10.58 8.27
N TYR A 111 -3.03 -11.07 7.04
CA TYR A 111 -2.03 -10.55 6.12
C TYR A 111 -2.30 -9.10 5.75
N VAL A 112 -3.53 -8.76 5.34
CA VAL A 112 -3.93 -7.38 5.03
C VAL A 112 -3.75 -6.47 6.24
N GLY A 113 -4.14 -6.93 7.43
CA GLY A 113 -3.94 -6.20 8.69
C GLY A 113 -2.46 -5.91 8.96
N SER A 114 -1.58 -6.89 8.73
CA SER A 114 -0.12 -6.70 8.88
C SER A 114 0.44 -5.72 7.86
N VAL A 115 0.02 -5.80 6.59
CA VAL A 115 0.42 -4.86 5.54
C VAL A 115 0.02 -3.43 5.90
N VAL A 116 -1.23 -3.22 6.32
CA VAL A 116 -1.74 -1.91 6.74
C VAL A 116 -0.96 -1.39 7.94
N PHE A 117 -0.70 -2.22 8.94
CA PHE A 117 0.08 -1.85 10.11
C PHE A 117 1.50 -1.40 9.73
N TRP A 118 2.23 -2.19 8.95
CA TRP A 118 3.59 -1.85 8.52
C TRP A 118 3.63 -0.62 7.63
N LEU A 119 2.61 -0.45 6.78
CA LEU A 119 2.47 0.70 5.92
C LEU A 119 2.35 1.99 6.74
N GLU A 120 1.39 2.06 7.66
CA GLU A 120 1.20 3.25 8.49
C GLU A 120 2.39 3.49 9.44
N ALA A 121 2.95 2.44 10.05
CA ALA A 121 4.11 2.55 10.93
C ALA A 121 5.33 3.11 10.19
N SER A 122 5.63 2.61 8.99
CA SER A 122 6.76 3.07 8.19
C SER A 122 6.57 4.50 7.67
N LEU A 123 5.37 4.85 7.19
CA LEU A 123 5.05 6.20 6.75
C LEU A 123 5.15 7.21 7.89
N TRP A 124 4.73 6.81 9.10
CA TRP A 124 4.85 7.62 10.29
C TRP A 124 6.30 7.78 10.74
N LEU A 125 7.10 6.71 10.71
CA LEU A 125 8.51 6.69 11.09
C LEU A 125 9.34 7.63 10.19
N VAL A 126 9.11 7.59 8.87
CA VAL A 126 9.79 8.45 7.89
C VAL A 126 9.24 9.89 7.89
N GLY A 127 8.13 10.14 8.59
CA GLY A 127 7.53 11.47 8.73
C GLY A 127 6.67 11.92 7.56
N LEU A 128 6.30 11.02 6.65
CA LEU A 128 5.49 11.34 5.46
C LEU A 128 4.06 11.78 5.81
N THR A 129 3.52 11.27 6.90
CA THR A 129 2.17 11.60 7.38
C THR A 129 2.14 12.70 8.44
N ARG A 130 3.31 13.05 9.04
CA ARG A 130 3.41 14.06 10.10
C ARG A 130 3.65 15.47 9.59
N ALA A 131 4.49 15.62 8.57
CA ALA A 131 4.93 16.92 8.09
C ALA A 131 4.80 16.99 6.56
N PRO A 132 3.76 17.65 6.01
CA PRO A 132 3.54 17.74 4.56
C PRO A 132 4.64 18.53 3.82
N SER A 133 5.52 19.23 4.52
CA SER A 133 6.64 19.98 3.96
C SER A 133 7.65 19.15 3.14
N TRP A 134 7.64 17.83 3.26
CA TRP A 134 8.49 16.97 2.44
C TRP A 134 8.16 17.09 0.94
N ARG A 135 6.96 17.56 0.58
CA ARG A 135 6.52 17.74 -0.81
C ARG A 135 7.22 18.91 -1.52
N ASP A 136 7.70 19.87 -0.74
CA ASP A 136 8.34 21.08 -1.25
C ASP A 136 9.86 20.88 -1.47
N GLY A 137 10.37 19.69 -1.12
CA GLY A 137 11.76 19.31 -1.30
C GLY A 137 12.14 19.07 -2.77
N SER A 138 13.46 18.94 -3.02
CA SER A 138 13.98 18.52 -4.32
C SER A 138 13.43 17.14 -4.74
N TRP A 139 13.45 16.86 -6.03
CA TRP A 139 12.98 15.57 -6.57
C TRP A 139 13.62 14.37 -5.84
N GLY A 140 14.96 14.40 -5.69
CA GLY A 140 15.67 13.32 -5.00
C GLY A 140 15.28 13.15 -3.54
N ALA A 141 15.04 14.25 -2.80
CA ALA A 141 14.61 14.19 -1.41
C ALA A 141 13.18 13.62 -1.28
N ARG A 142 12.28 13.98 -2.18
CA ARG A 142 10.92 13.42 -2.24
C ARG A 142 10.94 11.94 -2.56
N TRP A 143 11.63 11.57 -3.63
CA TRP A 143 11.81 10.17 -4.04
C TRP A 143 12.38 9.33 -2.90
N LEU A 144 13.49 9.77 -2.29
CA LEU A 144 14.15 9.02 -1.22
C LEU A 144 13.21 8.78 -0.02
N ARG A 145 12.50 9.82 0.44
CA ARG A 145 11.59 9.68 1.58
C ARG A 145 10.43 8.73 1.28
N VAL A 146 9.80 8.88 0.12
CA VAL A 146 8.67 8.02 -0.26
C VAL A 146 9.13 6.59 -0.47
N SER A 147 10.28 6.38 -1.12
CA SER A 147 10.88 5.05 -1.31
C SER A 147 11.26 4.39 0.01
N LEU A 148 11.83 5.15 0.96
CA LEU A 148 12.10 4.61 2.30
C LEU A 148 10.81 4.23 3.04
N GLY A 149 9.80 5.08 3.02
CA GLY A 149 8.53 4.81 3.71
C GLY A 149 7.80 3.57 3.15
N LEU A 150 7.60 3.53 1.84
CA LEU A 150 6.92 2.40 1.18
C LEU A 150 7.80 1.16 1.09
N GLY A 151 9.12 1.32 0.88
CA GLY A 151 10.06 0.21 0.83
C GLY A 151 10.20 -0.50 2.16
N LEU A 152 10.35 0.22 3.27
CA LEU A 152 10.36 -0.37 4.61
C LEU A 152 9.05 -1.10 4.92
N ALA A 153 7.91 -0.51 4.54
CA ALA A 153 6.61 -1.15 4.71
C ALA A 153 6.53 -2.48 3.94
N ASN A 154 6.96 -2.48 2.68
CA ASN A 154 6.91 -3.66 1.83
C ASN A 154 7.89 -4.75 2.31
N VAL A 155 9.12 -4.38 2.67
CA VAL A 155 10.10 -5.31 3.26
C VAL A 155 9.54 -5.96 4.53
N ALA A 156 8.94 -5.18 5.43
CA ALA A 156 8.36 -5.70 6.66
C ALA A 156 7.14 -6.60 6.39
N ALA A 157 6.30 -6.25 5.41
CA ALA A 157 5.17 -7.07 4.99
C ALA A 157 5.62 -8.41 4.38
N VAL A 158 6.63 -8.40 3.49
CA VAL A 158 7.22 -9.61 2.90
C VAL A 158 7.85 -10.49 3.99
N ALA A 159 8.62 -9.89 4.90
CA ALA A 159 9.22 -10.62 6.03
C ALA A 159 8.14 -11.27 6.91
N THR A 160 7.07 -10.55 7.22
CA THR A 160 5.92 -11.10 7.97
C THR A 160 5.28 -12.27 7.21
N GLY A 161 5.07 -12.14 5.91
CA GLY A 161 4.54 -13.21 5.05
C GLY A 161 5.42 -14.46 5.07
N LEU A 162 6.74 -14.30 5.00
CA LEU A 162 7.70 -15.40 5.09
C LEU A 162 7.67 -16.06 6.48
N CYS A 163 7.55 -15.29 7.56
CA CYS A 163 7.40 -15.83 8.92
C CYS A 163 6.09 -16.62 9.06
N VAL A 164 4.98 -16.11 8.52
CA VAL A 164 3.69 -16.82 8.50
C VAL A 164 3.78 -18.09 7.69
N ALA A 165 4.43 -18.05 6.52
CA ALA A 165 4.63 -19.24 5.67
C ALA A 165 5.47 -20.30 6.40
N ALA A 166 6.53 -19.90 7.10
CA ALA A 166 7.34 -20.82 7.90
C ALA A 166 6.55 -21.43 9.06
N ALA A 167 5.75 -20.61 9.77
CA ALA A 167 5.00 -21.05 10.94
C ALA A 167 3.80 -21.96 10.59
N LEU A 168 3.02 -21.61 9.57
CA LEU A 168 1.77 -22.32 9.21
C LEU A 168 2.02 -23.46 8.23
N TYR A 169 2.86 -23.24 7.23
CA TYR A 169 3.05 -24.18 6.13
C TYR A 169 4.39 -24.93 6.20
N ARG A 170 5.23 -24.62 7.22
CA ARG A 170 6.58 -25.18 7.38
C ARG A 170 7.46 -25.01 6.13
N LEU A 171 7.23 -23.92 5.39
CA LEU A 171 8.02 -23.57 4.20
C LEU A 171 9.24 -22.78 4.64
N TYR A 172 10.41 -23.36 4.46
CA TYR A 172 11.69 -22.73 4.81
C TYR A 172 12.46 -22.43 3.50
N TYR A 173 12.89 -21.20 3.41
CA TYR A 173 13.67 -20.73 2.27
C TYR A 173 15.14 -20.56 2.66
N ALA A 174 16.06 -20.76 1.72
CA ALA A 174 17.46 -20.49 1.94
C ALA A 174 17.69 -19.00 2.27
N ALA A 175 18.60 -18.70 3.20
CA ALA A 175 18.84 -17.35 3.69
C ALA A 175 19.17 -16.34 2.57
N TRP A 176 19.98 -16.76 1.58
CA TRP A 176 20.31 -15.93 0.40
C TRP A 176 19.07 -15.58 -0.43
N TYR A 177 18.12 -16.53 -0.57
CA TYR A 177 16.89 -16.29 -1.32
C TYR A 177 15.95 -15.32 -0.56
N VAL A 178 15.85 -15.46 0.76
CA VAL A 178 15.14 -14.51 1.62
C VAL A 178 15.73 -13.10 1.48
N ALA A 179 17.06 -12.99 1.57
CA ALA A 179 17.73 -11.70 1.39
C ALA A 179 17.45 -11.09 0.01
N LEU A 180 17.43 -11.91 -1.04
CA LEU A 180 17.12 -11.47 -2.40
C LEU A 180 15.66 -10.98 -2.53
N LEU A 181 14.69 -11.71 -1.93
CA LEU A 181 13.28 -11.32 -1.91
C LEU A 181 13.05 -10.01 -1.15
N LEU A 182 13.76 -9.78 -0.06
CA LEU A 182 13.66 -8.53 0.71
C LEU A 182 14.30 -7.35 -0.03
N ALA A 183 15.45 -7.56 -0.67
CA ALA A 183 16.18 -6.50 -1.35
C ALA A 183 15.54 -6.12 -2.70
N VAL A 184 15.18 -7.08 -3.53
CA VAL A 184 14.73 -6.82 -4.91
C VAL A 184 13.23 -6.51 -4.96
N PRO A 185 12.28 -7.45 -4.78
CA PRO A 185 10.87 -7.10 -4.76
C PRO A 185 10.49 -6.27 -3.53
N GLY A 186 11.10 -6.53 -2.37
CA GLY A 186 10.78 -5.81 -1.14
C GLY A 186 11.12 -4.31 -1.22
N PHE A 187 12.25 -3.92 -1.79
CA PHE A 187 12.71 -2.54 -1.77
C PHE A 187 12.96 -1.95 -3.17
N LEU A 188 13.73 -2.62 -4.03
CA LEU A 188 14.15 -2.04 -5.31
C LEU A 188 12.97 -1.73 -6.24
N TYR A 189 12.02 -2.65 -6.38
CA TYR A 189 10.86 -2.45 -7.25
C TYR A 189 9.96 -1.33 -6.74
N VAL A 190 9.80 -1.22 -5.43
CA VAL A 190 9.10 -0.10 -4.79
C VAL A 190 9.79 1.23 -5.08
N ALA A 191 11.12 1.28 -4.99
CA ALA A 191 11.89 2.49 -5.27
C ALA A 191 11.74 2.95 -6.75
N ILE A 192 11.68 2.01 -7.69
CA ILE A 192 11.41 2.27 -9.11
C ILE A 192 10.01 2.87 -9.28
N GLY A 193 9.00 2.26 -8.66
CA GLY A 193 7.62 2.76 -8.71
C GLY A 193 7.47 4.16 -8.11
N CYS A 194 8.17 4.44 -7.01
CA CYS A 194 8.21 5.76 -6.38
C CYS A 194 8.87 6.83 -7.27
N ALA A 195 9.88 6.47 -8.06
CA ALA A 195 10.50 7.40 -9.00
C ALA A 195 9.48 7.90 -10.04
N VAL A 196 8.73 6.97 -10.64
CA VAL A 196 7.67 7.28 -11.60
C VAL A 196 6.55 8.12 -10.92
N ALA A 197 6.18 7.78 -9.68
CA ALA A 197 5.12 8.49 -8.95
C ALA A 197 5.44 9.96 -8.69
N VAL A 198 6.70 10.29 -8.37
CA VAL A 198 7.11 11.67 -8.10
C VAL A 198 6.91 12.55 -9.33
N ASP A 199 7.22 12.04 -10.52
CA ASP A 199 7.04 12.75 -11.78
C ASP A 199 5.55 12.83 -12.17
N LEU A 200 4.80 11.73 -12.01
CA LEU A 200 3.37 11.69 -12.27
C LEU A 200 2.61 12.67 -11.38
N ALA A 201 2.89 12.69 -10.09
CA ALA A 201 2.24 13.61 -9.16
C ALA A 201 2.57 15.09 -9.46
N ALA A 202 3.77 15.38 -9.93
CA ALA A 202 4.14 16.73 -10.37
C ALA A 202 3.34 17.16 -11.61
N SER A 203 3.13 16.24 -12.56
CA SER A 203 2.32 16.48 -13.76
C SER A 203 0.85 16.68 -13.43
N LEU A 204 0.28 15.85 -12.56
CA LEU A 204 -1.13 15.97 -12.14
C LEU A 204 -1.42 17.29 -11.43
N ARG A 205 -0.49 17.78 -10.60
CA ARG A 205 -0.66 19.08 -9.94
C ARG A 205 -0.70 20.25 -10.94
N ARG A 206 0.11 20.20 -12.01
CA ARG A 206 0.11 21.25 -13.06
C ARG A 206 -1.18 21.32 -13.84
N VAL A 207 -1.88 20.21 -13.98
CA VAL A 207 -3.18 20.16 -14.68
C VAL A 207 -4.33 20.63 -13.79
N ALA A 208 -4.19 20.50 -12.46
CA ALA A 208 -5.22 20.88 -11.50
C ALA A 208 -5.17 22.36 -11.09
N THR A 209 -4.11 23.11 -11.47
CA THR A 209 -3.97 24.57 -11.26
C THR A 209 -4.31 25.32 -12.53
#